data_590d8434d5b617e3fbd24c09f66ae4c9
#
_entry.id   590d8434d5b617e3fbd24c09f66ae4c9
#
_cell.length_a   1.000
_cell.length_b   1.000
_cell.length_c   1.000
_cell.angle_alpha   90.00
_cell.angle_beta   90.00
_cell.angle_gamma   90.00
#
_symmetry.space_group_name_H-M   'P 1'
#
loop_
_entity.id
_entity.type
_entity.pdbx_description
1 polymer ?
#
loop_
_entity_poly.entity_id
_entity_poly.type
_entity_poly.pdbx_seq_one_letter_code
_entity_poly.pdbx_strand_id
1 'polypeptide(L)'
;MKRFRLVSLALAAAAVLAPGFAHADVVAPQLQAPCGADLADAMTLLSDERTYVTCQEGAAGYAWAAAPVPFEPNDTWLSYGPVITLHGQGMRNPNLTSGRWTATPRDSETVCRVQQETVVEAGVLSTPQLSEGEPGQPLEVAMAPKLFYVELAGNCLWERD
;
A
#
# COMPACT_ATOMS: atom_id res chain seq x y z
N MET A 1 -49.05 -49.32 42.47
CA MET A 1 -49.01 -48.58 41.21
C MET A 1 -48.16 -47.34 41.37
N LYS A 2 -46.88 -47.38 40.99
CA LYS A 2 -45.93 -46.25 41.09
C LYS A 2 -45.86 -45.50 39.75
N ARG A 3 -46.27 -44.24 39.72
CA ARG A 3 -46.21 -43.39 38.54
C ARG A 3 -44.82 -42.76 38.44
N PHE A 4 -44.00 -43.12 37.45
CA PHE A 4 -42.75 -42.44 37.12
C PHE A 4 -43.09 -41.20 36.29
N ARG A 5 -42.63 -40.01 36.79
CA ARG A 5 -42.66 -38.77 36.01
C ARG A 5 -41.32 -38.63 35.31
N LEU A 6 -41.35 -38.63 34.01
CA LEU A 6 -40.22 -38.28 33.13
C LEU A 6 -40.06 -36.74 33.14
N VAL A 7 -38.93 -36.30 33.61
CA VAL A 7 -38.51 -34.89 33.50
C VAL A 7 -37.67 -34.78 32.24
N SER A 8 -38.19 -34.09 31.19
CA SER A 8 -37.46 -33.76 29.99
C SER A 8 -36.59 -32.55 30.23
N LEU A 9 -35.27 -32.72 30.18
CA LEU A 9 -34.30 -31.63 30.19
C LEU A 9 -34.14 -31.13 28.74
N ALA A 10 -34.57 -29.89 28.46
CA ALA A 10 -34.32 -29.22 27.20
C ALA A 10 -32.94 -28.54 27.27
N LEU A 11 -31.98 -29.02 26.49
CA LEU A 11 -30.70 -28.36 26.27
C LEU A 11 -30.91 -27.22 25.26
N ALA A 12 -30.80 -25.98 25.70
CA ALA A 12 -30.75 -24.82 24.83
C ALA A 12 -29.27 -24.63 24.35
N ALA A 13 -29.01 -24.91 23.09
CA ALA A 13 -27.73 -24.61 22.46
C ALA A 13 -27.71 -23.12 22.09
N ALA A 14 -26.92 -22.31 22.78
CA ALA A 14 -26.64 -20.94 22.41
C ALA A 14 -25.59 -20.93 21.28
N ALA A 15 -26.00 -20.61 20.06
CA ALA A 15 -25.09 -20.36 18.94
C ALA A 15 -24.42 -18.99 19.16
N VAL A 16 -23.14 -18.99 19.50
CA VAL A 16 -22.31 -17.78 19.53
C VAL A 16 -21.98 -17.42 18.09
N LEU A 17 -22.67 -16.42 17.54
CA LEU A 17 -22.32 -15.78 16.29
C LEU A 17 -21.04 -14.94 16.54
N ALA A 18 -19.88 -15.46 16.16
CA ALA A 18 -18.67 -14.67 16.10
C ALA A 18 -18.85 -13.60 14.99
N PRO A 19 -18.61 -12.29 15.29
CA PRO A 19 -18.59 -11.30 14.22
C PRO A 19 -17.43 -11.64 13.28
N GLY A 20 -17.75 -12.02 12.06
CA GLY A 20 -16.77 -12.14 10.98
C GLY A 20 -16.20 -10.73 10.72
N PHE A 21 -14.92 -10.54 10.96
CA PHE A 21 -14.23 -9.34 10.51
C PHE A 21 -14.25 -9.36 8.97
N ALA A 22 -15.04 -8.47 8.38
CA ALA A 22 -14.99 -8.24 6.95
C ALA A 22 -13.67 -7.50 6.68
N HIS A 23 -12.67 -8.22 6.17
CA HIS A 23 -11.51 -7.57 5.56
C HIS A 23 -12.05 -6.74 4.39
N ALA A 24 -11.84 -5.43 4.43
CA ALA A 24 -12.12 -4.60 3.27
C ALA A 24 -11.11 -5.00 2.19
N ASP A 25 -11.60 -5.63 1.11
CA ASP A 25 -10.76 -5.92 -0.04
C ASP A 25 -10.15 -4.61 -0.54
N VAL A 26 -8.83 -4.56 -0.61
CA VAL A 26 -8.12 -3.39 -1.17
C VAL A 26 -8.49 -3.28 -2.64
N VAL A 27 -9.21 -2.23 -2.99
CA VAL A 27 -9.60 -1.97 -4.38
C VAL A 27 -8.35 -1.48 -5.13
N ALA A 28 -7.89 -2.30 -6.08
CA ALA A 28 -6.77 -1.92 -6.94
C ALA A 28 -7.14 -0.68 -7.78
N PRO A 29 -6.28 0.34 -7.83
CA PRO A 29 -6.46 1.49 -8.68
C PRO A 29 -6.68 1.10 -10.15
N GLN A 30 -7.59 1.79 -10.83
CA GLN A 30 -7.87 1.59 -12.25
C GLN A 30 -7.97 2.95 -12.94
N LEU A 31 -7.58 3.01 -14.19
CA LEU A 31 -7.67 4.23 -14.98
C LEU A 31 -9.12 4.74 -15.03
N GLN A 32 -9.31 6.02 -14.75
CA GLN A 32 -10.59 6.72 -14.65
C GLN A 32 -11.50 6.30 -13.48
N ALA A 33 -11.08 5.34 -12.65
CA ALA A 33 -11.82 5.01 -11.45
C ALA A 33 -11.68 6.15 -10.40
N PRO A 34 -12.70 6.35 -9.55
CA PRO A 34 -12.60 7.32 -8.46
C PRO A 34 -11.42 7.00 -7.51
N CYS A 35 -10.76 8.05 -7.01
CA CYS A 35 -9.85 7.99 -5.88
C CYS A 35 -10.35 8.93 -4.77
N GLY A 36 -9.89 8.71 -3.53
CA GLY A 36 -10.26 9.58 -2.41
C GLY A 36 -9.49 10.91 -2.47
N ALA A 37 -10.09 11.98 -1.94
CA ALA A 37 -9.42 13.27 -1.81
C ALA A 37 -8.17 13.22 -0.91
N ASP A 38 -8.10 12.24 -0.01
CA ASP A 38 -6.95 11.91 0.82
C ASP A 38 -5.78 11.32 0.04
N LEU A 39 -5.99 10.97 -1.23
CA LEU A 39 -4.97 10.52 -2.18
C LEU A 39 -4.65 11.59 -3.24
N ALA A 40 -5.08 12.83 -3.04
CA ALA A 40 -4.78 13.91 -3.98
C ALA A 40 -3.28 13.95 -4.31
N ASP A 41 -2.94 14.04 -5.60
CA ASP A 41 -1.57 14.04 -6.14
C ASP A 41 -0.76 12.76 -5.92
N ALA A 42 -1.30 11.74 -5.23
CA ALA A 42 -0.65 10.46 -5.10
C ALA A 42 -0.55 9.76 -6.46
N MET A 43 0.61 9.21 -6.74
CA MET A 43 0.85 8.35 -7.90
C MET A 43 0.85 6.87 -7.51
N THR A 44 0.53 6.02 -8.46
CA THR A 44 0.72 4.58 -8.33
C THR A 44 1.02 3.96 -9.70
N LEU A 45 1.53 2.73 -9.65
CA LEU A 45 1.74 1.89 -10.82
C LEU A 45 0.60 0.87 -10.88
N LEU A 46 -0.13 0.81 -11.98
CA LEU A 46 -1.21 -0.16 -12.16
C LEU A 46 -0.68 -1.60 -12.23
N SER A 47 -1.56 -2.57 -12.09
CA SER A 47 -1.23 -4.00 -12.11
C SER A 47 -0.66 -4.51 -13.45
N ASP A 48 -0.70 -3.69 -14.51
CA ASP A 48 -0.03 -3.97 -15.79
C ASP A 48 1.49 -3.71 -15.75
N GLU A 49 2.01 -3.18 -14.62
CA GLU A 49 3.41 -2.84 -14.38
C GLU A 49 4.00 -1.83 -15.38
N ARG A 50 3.16 -1.05 -16.04
CA ARG A 50 3.54 -0.10 -17.11
C ARG A 50 2.85 1.25 -17.00
N THR A 51 1.60 1.25 -16.56
CA THR A 51 0.79 2.47 -16.54
C THR A 51 0.86 3.15 -15.18
N TYR A 52 1.48 4.33 -15.18
CA TYR A 52 1.45 5.21 -14.02
C TYR A 52 0.19 6.06 -14.04
N VAL A 53 -0.44 6.20 -12.90
CA VAL A 53 -1.63 7.07 -12.73
C VAL A 53 -1.44 7.98 -11.53
N THR A 54 -2.04 9.15 -11.60
CA THR A 54 -2.08 10.14 -10.51
C THR A 54 -3.52 10.38 -10.12
N CYS A 55 -3.80 10.46 -8.82
CA CYS A 55 -5.11 10.85 -8.30
C CYS A 55 -5.29 12.36 -8.47
N GLN A 56 -6.12 12.79 -9.40
CA GLN A 56 -6.32 14.18 -9.77
C GLN A 56 -7.75 14.63 -9.54
N GLU A 57 -7.92 15.90 -9.15
CA GLU A 57 -9.23 16.53 -9.07
C GLU A 57 -9.76 16.83 -10.47
N GLY A 58 -10.99 16.45 -10.73
CA GLY A 58 -11.72 16.73 -11.95
C GLY A 58 -13.10 17.31 -11.66
N ALA A 59 -13.89 17.58 -12.70
CA ALA A 59 -15.24 18.17 -12.55
C ALA A 59 -16.21 17.30 -11.72
N ALA A 60 -15.98 15.98 -11.66
CA ALA A 60 -16.82 15.02 -10.93
C ALA A 60 -16.18 14.53 -9.60
N GLY A 61 -15.10 15.15 -9.14
CA GLY A 61 -14.31 14.72 -7.99
C GLY A 61 -12.96 14.14 -8.38
N TYR A 62 -12.31 13.42 -7.46
CA TYR A 62 -10.99 12.84 -7.68
C TYR A 62 -11.08 11.53 -8.47
N ALA A 63 -10.20 11.36 -9.46
CA ALA A 63 -10.09 10.14 -10.25
C ALA A 63 -8.64 9.86 -10.67
N TRP A 64 -8.33 8.58 -10.92
CA TRP A 64 -7.04 8.14 -11.42
C TRP A 64 -6.87 8.52 -12.89
N ALA A 65 -6.01 9.48 -13.17
CA ALA A 65 -5.65 9.90 -14.52
C ALA A 65 -4.28 9.35 -14.91
N ALA A 66 -4.11 8.99 -16.20
CA ALA A 66 -2.81 8.54 -16.70
C ALA A 66 -1.76 9.63 -16.55
N ALA A 67 -0.62 9.30 -15.95
CA ALA A 67 0.53 10.19 -15.88
C ALA A 67 1.30 10.14 -17.21
N PRO A 68 1.69 11.28 -17.78
CA PRO A 68 2.56 11.31 -18.96
C PRO A 68 3.96 10.77 -18.60
N VAL A 69 4.53 9.95 -19.46
CA VAL A 69 5.91 9.42 -19.29
C VAL A 69 6.83 10.08 -20.32
N PRO A 70 8.00 10.61 -19.94
CA PRO A 70 8.53 10.73 -18.58
C PRO A 70 7.77 11.80 -17.74
N PHE A 71 7.78 11.64 -16.42
CA PHE A 71 7.28 12.61 -15.46
C PHE A 71 8.39 12.98 -14.46
N GLU A 72 8.23 14.12 -13.81
CA GLU A 72 9.12 14.53 -12.72
C GLU A 72 8.90 13.62 -11.50
N PRO A 73 9.95 13.35 -10.69
CA PRO A 73 9.81 12.54 -9.50
C PRO A 73 8.70 13.04 -8.59
N ASN A 74 7.83 12.13 -8.15
CA ASN A 74 6.72 12.46 -7.28
C ASN A 74 7.06 12.18 -5.81
N ASP A 75 6.56 13.04 -4.94
CA ASP A 75 6.79 12.97 -3.49
C ASP A 75 5.66 12.23 -2.74
N THR A 76 4.65 11.72 -3.47
CA THR A 76 3.52 10.99 -2.89
C THR A 76 3.20 9.75 -3.73
N TRP A 77 3.28 8.56 -3.11
CA TRP A 77 3.04 7.27 -3.77
C TRP A 77 2.04 6.42 -3.00
N LEU A 78 1.17 5.71 -3.71
CA LEU A 78 0.29 4.69 -3.15
C LEU A 78 0.78 3.31 -3.57
N SER A 79 1.07 2.44 -2.60
CA SER A 79 1.07 0.99 -2.78
C SER A 79 -0.26 0.43 -2.29
N TYR A 80 -0.80 -0.60 -2.96
CA TYR A 80 -2.16 -1.10 -2.71
C TYR A 80 -2.23 -2.62 -2.51
N GLY A 81 -1.15 -3.20 -2.00
CA GLY A 81 -1.02 -4.63 -1.71
C GLY A 81 0.08 -5.31 -2.51
N PRO A 82 -0.03 -5.45 -3.85
CA PRO A 82 1.09 -5.91 -4.67
C PRO A 82 2.30 -4.98 -4.55
N VAL A 83 3.49 -5.56 -4.67
CA VAL A 83 4.74 -4.78 -4.72
C VAL A 83 4.72 -3.91 -5.97
N ILE A 84 5.01 -2.62 -5.80
CA ILE A 84 5.31 -1.71 -6.91
C ILE A 84 6.81 -1.41 -6.89
N THR A 85 7.45 -1.55 -8.05
CA THR A 85 8.88 -1.26 -8.23
C THR A 85 9.05 0.09 -8.90
N LEU A 86 9.79 0.98 -8.24
CA LEU A 86 10.04 2.33 -8.69
C LEU A 86 11.54 2.56 -8.87
N HIS A 87 11.88 3.50 -9.76
CA HIS A 87 13.25 3.92 -10.02
C HIS A 87 13.64 5.08 -9.11
N GLY A 88 14.80 4.98 -8.49
CA GLY A 88 15.40 6.08 -7.74
C GLY A 88 16.40 6.89 -8.55
N GLN A 89 17.04 7.86 -7.89
CA GLN A 89 17.97 8.82 -8.52
C GLN A 89 19.30 8.21 -9.02
N GLY A 90 19.55 6.93 -8.76
CA GLY A 90 20.64 6.16 -9.38
C GLY A 90 20.34 5.75 -10.83
N MET A 91 19.12 5.93 -11.29
CA MET A 91 18.67 5.65 -12.65
C MET A 91 18.30 6.93 -13.41
N ARG A 92 18.14 6.79 -14.73
CA ARG A 92 17.54 7.84 -15.56
C ARG A 92 16.02 7.85 -15.35
N ASN A 93 15.43 9.04 -15.37
CA ASN A 93 14.00 9.26 -15.16
C ASN A 93 13.53 8.62 -13.85
N PRO A 94 14.03 9.08 -12.70
CA PRO A 94 13.61 8.56 -11.41
C PRO A 94 12.12 8.82 -11.18
N ASN A 95 11.45 7.89 -10.52
CA ASN A 95 10.06 8.05 -10.12
C ASN A 95 9.92 8.82 -8.81
N LEU A 96 10.93 8.71 -7.94
CA LEU A 96 10.96 9.36 -6.63
C LEU A 96 12.39 9.85 -6.30
N THR A 97 12.48 10.73 -5.31
CA THR A 97 13.76 11.25 -4.82
C THR A 97 14.13 10.63 -3.48
N SER A 98 15.44 10.58 -3.19
CA SER A 98 15.96 10.23 -1.86
C SER A 98 15.56 11.28 -0.82
N GLY A 99 15.61 10.90 0.45
CA GLY A 99 15.22 11.74 1.56
C GLY A 99 14.44 10.98 2.62
N ARG A 100 13.84 11.68 3.55
CA ARG A 100 12.97 11.10 4.55
C ARG A 100 11.58 10.90 3.96
N TRP A 101 10.99 9.74 4.26
CA TRP A 101 9.68 9.34 3.81
C TRP A 101 8.91 8.72 4.94
N THR A 102 7.61 8.97 4.97
CA THR A 102 6.68 8.34 5.90
C THR A 102 5.69 7.51 5.12
N ALA A 103 5.56 6.22 5.46
CA ALA A 103 4.53 5.33 4.95
C ALA A 103 3.39 5.23 5.96
N THR A 104 2.21 5.67 5.59
CA THR A 104 1.00 5.59 6.42
C THR A 104 0.13 4.43 5.95
N PRO A 105 -0.08 3.39 6.77
CA PRO A 105 -0.98 2.29 6.42
C PRO A 105 -2.42 2.78 6.31
N ARG A 106 -3.16 2.23 5.34
CA ARG A 106 -4.54 2.61 5.02
C ARG A 106 -5.59 1.85 5.84
N ASP A 107 -5.15 0.89 6.64
CA ASP A 107 -5.97 0.15 7.58
C ASP A 107 -5.13 -0.35 8.76
N SER A 108 -5.78 -0.84 9.82
CA SER A 108 -5.13 -1.24 11.07
C SER A 108 -4.34 -2.55 11.01
N GLU A 109 -4.49 -3.32 9.93
CA GLU A 109 -3.82 -4.62 9.76
C GLU A 109 -2.69 -4.57 8.75
N THR A 110 -2.65 -3.51 7.94
CA THR A 110 -1.62 -3.31 6.93
C THR A 110 -0.26 -3.08 7.56
N VAL A 111 0.73 -3.79 7.02
CA VAL A 111 2.15 -3.58 7.28
C VAL A 111 2.79 -2.93 6.07
N CYS A 112 3.34 -1.74 6.25
CA CYS A 112 4.11 -1.06 5.20
C CYS A 112 5.52 -1.64 5.14
N ARG A 113 6.00 -1.96 3.93
CA ARG A 113 7.34 -2.51 3.69
C ARG A 113 8.00 -1.79 2.55
N VAL A 114 9.30 -1.58 2.68
CA VAL A 114 10.13 -1.03 1.62
C VAL A 114 11.43 -1.80 1.51
N GLN A 115 11.80 -2.15 0.27
CA GLN A 115 13.10 -2.72 -0.05
C GLN A 115 13.84 -1.76 -0.96
N GLN A 116 15.11 -1.52 -0.67
CA GLN A 116 15.95 -0.55 -1.38
C GLN A 116 17.23 -1.20 -1.90
N GLU A 117 17.62 -0.85 -3.13
CA GLU A 117 18.91 -1.18 -3.71
C GLU A 117 19.56 0.09 -4.24
N THR A 118 20.84 0.30 -3.93
CA THR A 118 21.58 1.49 -4.31
C THR A 118 22.72 1.16 -5.25
N VAL A 119 23.13 2.12 -6.08
CA VAL A 119 24.35 2.00 -6.88
C VAL A 119 25.57 2.19 -5.98
N VAL A 120 26.36 1.13 -5.83
CA VAL A 120 27.63 1.16 -5.08
C VAL A 120 28.76 1.65 -5.98
N GLU A 121 28.87 1.05 -7.16
CA GLU A 121 29.77 1.46 -8.23
C GLU A 121 29.18 1.11 -9.59
N ALA A 122 29.87 1.47 -10.68
CA ALA A 122 29.36 1.24 -12.03
C ALA A 122 29.04 -0.25 -12.25
N GLY A 123 27.75 -0.55 -12.47
CA GLY A 123 27.26 -1.90 -12.71
C GLY A 123 27.10 -2.78 -11.45
N VAL A 124 27.33 -2.25 -10.26
CA VAL A 124 27.19 -2.97 -8.98
C VAL A 124 26.14 -2.31 -8.10
N LEU A 125 25.16 -3.11 -7.67
CA LEU A 125 24.16 -2.70 -6.70
C LEU A 125 24.52 -3.21 -5.30
N SER A 126 24.00 -2.52 -4.28
CA SER A 126 24.06 -3.00 -2.90
C SER A 126 23.25 -4.30 -2.73
N THR A 127 23.47 -5.00 -1.64
CA THR A 127 22.47 -5.96 -1.18
C THR A 127 21.17 -5.25 -0.86
N PRO A 128 20.00 -5.85 -1.17
CA PRO A 128 18.71 -5.30 -0.81
C PRO A 128 18.61 -4.99 0.69
N GLN A 129 18.10 -3.80 1.01
CA GLN A 129 17.85 -3.36 2.39
C GLN A 129 16.35 -3.30 2.62
N LEU A 130 15.84 -4.14 3.50
CA LEU A 130 14.43 -4.21 3.86
C LEU A 130 14.16 -3.39 5.12
N SER A 131 13.12 -2.57 5.10
CA SER A 131 12.50 -1.95 6.27
C SER A 131 11.03 -2.33 6.32
N GLU A 132 10.54 -2.69 7.49
CA GLU A 132 9.17 -3.14 7.72
C GLU A 132 8.62 -2.46 8.96
N GLY A 133 7.39 -1.93 8.86
CA GLY A 133 6.66 -1.35 9.98
C GLY A 133 5.90 -2.38 10.80
N GLU A 134 5.16 -1.92 11.79
CA GLU A 134 4.18 -2.72 12.52
C GLU A 134 2.78 -2.56 11.90
N PRO A 135 1.88 -3.54 12.10
CA PRO A 135 0.51 -3.44 11.59
C PRO A 135 -0.19 -2.16 12.04
N GLY A 136 -0.75 -1.42 11.10
CA GLY A 136 -1.49 -0.18 11.34
C GLY A 136 -0.67 0.99 11.88
N GLN A 137 0.67 0.89 11.93
CA GLN A 137 1.56 1.95 12.40
C GLN A 137 2.35 2.56 11.24
N PRO A 138 2.54 3.89 11.25
CA PRO A 138 3.39 4.54 10.26
C PRO A 138 4.84 4.00 10.31
N LEU A 139 5.46 3.89 9.13
CA LEU A 139 6.86 3.54 8.97
C LEU A 139 7.64 4.75 8.47
N GLU A 140 8.55 5.26 9.28
CA GLU A 140 9.54 6.25 8.85
C GLU A 140 10.75 5.56 8.23
N VAL A 141 11.16 6.00 7.05
CA VAL A 141 12.29 5.43 6.33
C VAL A 141 13.11 6.50 5.63
N ALA A 142 14.44 6.33 5.62
CA ALA A 142 15.33 7.14 4.79
C ALA A 142 15.53 6.44 3.44
N MET A 143 15.01 7.03 2.36
CA MET A 143 15.35 6.60 1.01
C MET A 143 16.79 7.02 0.70
N ALA A 144 17.62 6.03 0.41
CA ALA A 144 19.07 6.21 0.30
C ALA A 144 19.47 7.11 -0.90
N PRO A 145 20.57 7.86 -0.80
CA PRO A 145 21.19 8.47 -1.97
C PRO A 145 21.59 7.42 -3.02
N LYS A 146 21.56 7.79 -4.30
CA LYS A 146 21.86 6.86 -5.42
C LYS A 146 20.98 5.60 -5.44
N LEU A 147 19.77 5.71 -4.91
CA LEU A 147 18.76 4.66 -4.96
C LEU A 147 18.57 4.21 -6.41
N PHE A 148 18.73 2.92 -6.67
CA PHE A 148 18.53 2.33 -8.00
C PHE A 148 17.09 1.87 -8.14
N TYR A 149 16.69 0.90 -7.33
CA TYR A 149 15.32 0.45 -7.21
C TYR A 149 14.80 0.62 -5.78
N VAL A 150 13.52 0.88 -5.69
CA VAL A 150 12.76 0.75 -4.45
C VAL A 150 11.49 -0.04 -4.73
N GLU A 151 11.21 -0.98 -3.87
CA GLU A 151 9.99 -1.79 -3.87
C GLU A 151 9.13 -1.37 -2.69
N LEU A 152 7.94 -0.89 -2.96
CA LEU A 152 6.96 -0.48 -1.95
C LEU A 152 5.85 -1.52 -1.89
N ALA A 153 5.51 -1.98 -0.69
CA ALA A 153 4.51 -3.01 -0.46
C ALA A 153 3.58 -2.68 0.71
N GLY A 154 2.42 -3.32 0.73
CA GLY A 154 1.32 -3.04 1.64
C GLY A 154 0.34 -2.04 1.05
N ASN A 155 -0.80 -1.85 1.71
CA ASN A 155 -1.77 -0.82 1.37
C ASN A 155 -1.39 0.48 2.09
N CYS A 156 -0.43 1.23 1.54
CA CYS A 156 0.22 2.34 2.23
C CYS A 156 0.33 3.59 1.35
N LEU A 157 0.09 4.75 1.97
CA LEU A 157 0.42 6.04 1.38
C LEU A 157 1.83 6.43 1.83
N TRP A 158 2.70 6.67 0.87
CA TRP A 158 4.10 7.05 1.04
C TRP A 158 4.27 8.52 0.72
N GLU A 159 4.73 9.30 1.66
CA GLU A 159 4.91 10.75 1.52
C GLU A 159 6.32 11.14 1.91
N ARG A 160 6.91 12.03 1.13
CA ARG A 160 8.21 12.61 1.43
C ARG A 160 8.06 13.80 2.37
N ASP A 161 8.86 13.82 3.43
CA ASP A 161 8.88 14.91 4.45
C ASP A 161 9.47 16.21 3.90
#